data_022c3e98179d290434f205f66ddf00ad
#
_entry.id   022c3e98179d290434f205f66ddf00ad
#
_cell.length_a   1.000
_cell.length_b   1.000
_cell.length_c   1.000
_cell.angle_alpha   90.00
_cell.angle_beta   90.00
_cell.angle_gamma   90.00
#
_symmetry.space_group_name_H-M   'P 1'
#
loop_
_entity.id
_entity.type
_entity.pdbx_description
1 polymer ?
#
loop_
_entity_poly.entity_id
_entity_poly.type
_entity_poly.pdbx_seq_one_letter_code
_entity_poly.pdbx_strand_id
1 'polypeptide(L)' 'MSDSSVKWLLKNKVVCDFRGFPIGHIRKVWYDQAEGPMVVVERLSPATGSTTWESIPMRAIESVTEHVRLKPPVFAE' A
#
# COMPACT_ATOMS: atom_id res chain seq x y z
N MET A 1 2.71 -2.22 21.52
CA MET A 1 2.26 -1.20 20.59
C MET A 1 1.03 -1.69 19.83
N SER A 2 0.02 -0.90 19.78
CA SER A 2 -1.24 -1.32 19.19
C SER A 2 -1.24 -1.09 17.67
N ASP A 3 -2.15 -1.76 17.00
CA ASP A 3 -2.33 -1.59 15.56
C ASP A 3 -2.72 -0.16 15.19
N SER A 4 -3.26 0.60 16.13
CA SER A 4 -3.63 2.00 15.87
C SER A 4 -2.45 2.85 15.45
N SER A 5 -1.27 2.59 16.01
CA SER A 5 -0.07 3.35 15.65
C SER A 5 0.34 3.10 14.20
N VAL A 6 0.22 1.86 13.74
CA VAL A 6 0.53 1.51 12.35
C VAL A 6 -0.47 2.17 11.40
N LYS A 7 -1.75 2.15 11.78
CA LYS A 7 -2.79 2.77 10.96
C LYS A 7 -2.54 4.27 10.81
N TRP A 8 -2.16 4.93 11.90
CA TRP A 8 -1.86 6.36 11.87
C TRP A 8 -0.68 6.69 10.96
N LEU A 9 0.37 5.87 11.03
CA LEU A 9 1.56 6.09 10.23
C LEU A 9 1.30 5.91 8.74
N LEU A 10 0.41 5.00 8.37
CA LEU A 10 0.21 4.63 6.98
C LEU A 10 -0.96 5.35 6.31
N LYS A 11 -1.96 5.76 7.09
CA LYS A 11 -3.18 6.32 6.52
C LYS A 11 -2.88 7.58 5.71
N ASN A 12 -3.44 7.64 4.52
CA ASN A 12 -3.32 8.75 3.57
C ASN A 12 -1.93 8.95 2.99
N LYS A 13 -0.98 8.05 3.27
CA LYS A 13 0.33 8.14 2.63
C LYS A 13 0.23 7.75 1.17
N VAL A 14 1.03 8.40 0.35
CA VAL A 14 1.18 8.04 -1.05
C VAL A 14 1.94 6.74 -1.15
N VAL A 15 1.45 5.83 -1.97
CA VAL A 15 2.12 4.55 -2.25
C VAL A 15 2.81 4.67 -3.60
N CYS A 16 4.10 4.35 -3.63
CA CYS A 16 4.90 4.35 -4.84
C CYS A 16 5.34 2.94 -5.17
N ASP A 17 5.55 2.67 -6.45
CA ASP A 17 6.11 1.39 -6.86
C ASP A 17 7.62 1.36 -6.57
N PHE A 18 8.28 0.25 -6.93
CA PHE A 18 9.70 0.10 -6.65
C PHE A 18 10.57 1.12 -7.40
N ARG A 19 10.03 1.75 -8.44
CA ARG A 19 10.73 2.76 -9.21
C ARG A 19 10.49 4.18 -8.66
N GLY A 20 9.60 4.30 -7.67
CA GLY A 20 9.27 5.59 -7.07
C GLY A 20 8.11 6.32 -7.72
N PHE A 21 7.40 5.69 -8.67
CA PHE A 21 6.23 6.31 -9.28
C PHE A 21 5.01 6.15 -8.38
N PRO A 22 4.27 7.23 -8.14
CA PRO A 22 3.08 7.14 -7.29
C PRO A 22 1.99 6.33 -7.98
N ILE A 23 1.37 5.43 -7.21
CA ILE A 23 0.30 4.57 -7.72
C ILE A 23 -1.02 4.79 -6.99
N GLY A 24 -1.01 5.36 -5.80
CA GLY A 24 -2.24 5.60 -5.08
C GLY A 24 -1.99 6.05 -3.66
N HIS A 25 -3.03 5.97 -2.84
CA HIS A 25 -2.99 6.38 -1.43
C HIS A 25 -3.53 5.27 -0.57
N ILE A 26 -2.96 5.13 0.63
CA ILE A 26 -3.48 4.17 1.60
C ILE A 26 -4.73 4.76 2.24
N ARG A 27 -5.84 4.02 2.16
CA ARG A 27 -7.11 4.47 2.75
C ARG A 27 -7.49 3.69 3.98
N LYS A 28 -6.98 2.46 4.14
CA LYS A 28 -7.36 1.61 5.25
C LYS A 28 -6.25 0.61 5.53
N VAL A 29 -6.14 0.22 6.79
CA VAL A 29 -5.26 -0.89 7.20
C VAL A 29 -6.15 -1.90 7.91
N TRP A 30 -6.03 -3.17 7.55
CA TRP A 30 -6.79 -4.23 8.20
C TRP A 30 -5.91 -5.45 8.37
N TYR A 31 -6.37 -6.39 9.15
CA TYR A 31 -5.61 -7.58 9.47
C TYR A 31 -6.29 -8.81 8.90
N ASP A 32 -5.56 -9.55 8.08
CA ASP A 32 -6.03 -10.81 7.50
C ASP A 32 -5.37 -11.95 8.25
N GLN A 33 -6.15 -13.00 8.56
CA GLN A 33 -5.63 -14.11 9.34
C GLN A 33 -4.53 -14.88 8.61
N ALA A 34 -4.64 -14.98 7.30
CA ALA A 34 -3.66 -15.71 6.49
C ALA A 34 -2.46 -14.85 6.10
N GLU A 35 -2.71 -13.61 5.71
CA GLU A 35 -1.68 -12.74 5.14
C GLU A 35 -1.07 -11.78 6.15
N GLY A 36 -1.69 -11.62 7.31
CA GLY A 36 -1.26 -10.65 8.29
C GLY A 36 -1.77 -9.26 7.98
N PRO A 37 -1.02 -8.21 8.35
CA PRO A 37 -1.48 -6.85 8.10
C PRO A 37 -1.57 -6.56 6.61
N MET A 38 -2.66 -5.89 6.21
CA MET A 38 -2.93 -5.53 4.82
C MET A 38 -3.19 -4.03 4.74
N VAL A 39 -2.76 -3.42 3.66
CA VAL A 39 -3.10 -2.03 3.37
C VAL A 39 -4.01 -1.98 2.16
N VAL A 40 -5.04 -1.16 2.24
CA VAL A 40 -5.96 -0.94 1.12
C VAL A 40 -5.53 0.35 0.42
N VAL A 41 -5.19 0.21 -0.84
CA VAL A 41 -4.69 1.33 -1.65
C VAL A 41 -5.79 1.73 -2.64
N GLU A 42 -6.11 3.00 -2.63
CA GLU A 42 -7.02 3.57 -3.61
C GLU A 42 -6.20 4.11 -4.77
N ARG A 43 -6.44 3.59 -5.96
CA ARG A 43 -5.76 4.02 -7.18
C ARG A 43 -6.74 4.80 -8.05
N LEU A 44 -6.26 5.89 -8.62
CA LEU A 44 -7.01 6.66 -9.59
C LEU A 44 -6.48 6.33 -10.98
N SER A 45 -7.37 5.92 -11.86
CA SER A 45 -7.02 5.72 -13.26
C SER A 45 -7.11 7.07 -13.99
N PRO A 46 -6.00 7.64 -14.44
CA PRO A 46 -6.06 8.92 -15.14
C PRO A 46 -6.79 8.85 -16.48
N ALA A 47 -6.83 7.67 -17.09
CA ALA A 47 -7.48 7.51 -18.38
C ALA A 47 -9.00 7.57 -18.29
N THR A 48 -9.57 7.02 -17.21
CA THR A 48 -11.03 6.92 -17.06
C THR A 48 -11.59 7.78 -15.94
N GLY A 49 -10.74 8.29 -15.06
CA GLY A 49 -11.16 9.03 -13.87
C GLY A 49 -11.77 8.15 -12.80
N SER A 50 -11.81 6.84 -12.99
CA SER A 50 -12.36 5.93 -12.00
C SER A 50 -11.32 5.52 -10.98
N THR A 51 -11.80 5.10 -9.80
CA THR A 51 -10.91 4.63 -8.74
C THR A 51 -11.08 3.13 -8.56
N THR A 52 -9.99 2.46 -8.23
CA THR A 52 -9.99 1.05 -7.89
C THR A 52 -9.34 0.89 -6.52
N TRP A 53 -9.71 -0.19 -5.82
CA TRP A 53 -9.20 -0.49 -4.50
C TRP A 53 -8.45 -1.80 -4.56
N GLU A 54 -7.27 -1.83 -3.97
CA GLU A 54 -6.43 -3.02 -3.98
C GLU A 54 -5.89 -3.25 -2.58
N SER A 55 -5.96 -4.49 -2.09
CA SER A 55 -5.37 -4.88 -0.82
C SER A 55 -3.97 -5.41 -1.07
N ILE A 56 -3.00 -4.85 -0.36
CA ILE A 56 -1.59 -5.22 -0.51
C ILE A 56 -1.08 -5.69 0.85
N PRO A 57 -0.43 -6.86 0.94
CA PRO A 57 0.10 -7.30 2.21
C PRO A 57 1.26 -6.40 2.66
N MET A 58 1.35 -6.20 3.96
CA MET A 58 2.39 -5.34 4.53
C MET A 58 3.79 -5.82 4.15
N ARG A 59 3.96 -7.12 3.97
CA ARG A 59 5.26 -7.68 3.58
C ARG A 59 5.72 -7.23 2.19
N ALA A 60 4.81 -6.70 1.38
CA ALA A 60 5.16 -6.16 0.07
C ALA A 60 5.70 -4.74 0.13
N ILE A 61 5.69 -4.13 1.30
CA ILE A 61 6.21 -2.78 1.52
C ILE A 61 7.68 -2.87 1.85
N GLU A 62 8.51 -2.17 1.09
CA GLU A 62 9.94 -2.14 1.32
C GLU A 62 10.32 -1.11 2.37
N SER A 63 9.75 0.08 2.27
CA SER A 63 10.09 1.15 3.21
C SER A 63 8.91 2.10 3.39
N VAL A 64 8.90 2.75 4.56
CA VAL A 64 7.90 3.76 4.89
C VAL A 64 8.66 4.99 5.38
N THR A 65 8.56 6.05 4.61
CA THR A 65 9.11 7.35 4.97
C THR A 65 7.99 8.37 4.80
N GLU A 66 8.20 9.41 4.03
CA GLU A 66 7.11 10.30 3.64
C GLU A 66 6.14 9.60 2.69
N HIS A 67 6.66 8.59 1.98
CA HIS A 67 5.87 7.76 1.06
C HIS A 67 6.09 6.30 1.42
N VAL A 68 5.15 5.47 1.01
CA VAL A 68 5.26 4.02 1.14
C VAL A 68 5.78 3.48 -0.18
N ARG A 69 6.90 2.77 -0.13
CA ARG A 69 7.51 2.20 -1.33
C ARG A 69 7.34 0.69 -1.32
N LEU A 70 6.85 0.15 -2.43
CA LEU A 70 6.65 -1.28 -2.57
C LEU A 70 7.93 -1.95 -3.03
N LYS A 71 8.07 -3.22 -2.68
CA LYS A 71 9.16 -4.05 -3.16
C LYS A 71 8.99 -4.30 -4.65
N PRO A 72 10.11 -4.51 -5.39
CA PRO A 72 9.99 -4.90 -6.79
C PRO A 72 9.30 -6.25 -6.92
N PRO A 73 8.55 -6.46 -7.99
CA PRO A 73 7.89 -7.75 -8.19
C PRO A 73 8.92 -8.86 -8.36
N VAL A 74 8.57 -10.04 -7.85
CA VAL A 74 9.41 -11.23 -7.99
C VAL A 74 8.83 -12.06 -9.12
N PHE A 75 9.64 -12.30 -10.14
CA PHE A 75 9.21 -13.12 -11.26
C PHE A 75 9.76 -14.52 -11.10
N ALA A 76 8.88 -15.51 -11.20
CA ALA A 76 9.31 -16.91 -11.16
C ALA A 76 10.10 -17.23 -12.44
N GLU A 77 11.18 -17.90 -12.26
CA GLU A 77 12.01 -18.35 -13.38
C GLU A 77 11.66 -19.75 -13.80
#